data_04b5b08b2d1e12646816dd283de1c114
#
_entry.id   04b5b08b2d1e12646816dd283de1c114
#
_cell.length_a   1.000
_cell.length_b   1.000
_cell.length_c   1.000
_cell.angle_alpha   90.00
_cell.angle_beta   90.00
_cell.angle_gamma   90.00
#
_symmetry.space_group_name_H-M   'P 1'
#
loop_
_entity.id
_entity.type
_entity.pdbx_description
1 polymer ?
#
loop_
_entity_poly.entity_id
_entity_poly.type
_entity_poly.pdbx_seq_one_letter_code
_entity_poly.pdbx_strand_id
1 'polypeptide(L)'
;MKDRKLGFVSFEPLNDKFRGYLSMEVALGSDEEPEILLQKSIKIYEKTLKKMASIISDINNSRANRTPVSARKIWQLGNVIFKLRDELEKIGLEIDGIYDHLPRDLEVKRKWLEKVIILRRYLPDIKLIPESLSWGRCEKSTRRKAERLKSGLPIE
;
A
#
# COMPACT_ATOMS: atom_id res chain seq x y z
N MET A 1 3.66 17.11 -27.33
CA MET A 1 3.92 16.65 -25.97
C MET A 1 4.31 17.81 -25.11
N LYS A 2 3.54 18.08 -24.08
CA LYS A 2 3.94 19.11 -23.13
C LYS A 2 5.04 18.55 -22.27
N ASP A 3 6.18 19.25 -22.19
CA ASP A 3 7.24 18.93 -21.26
C ASP A 3 6.68 19.01 -19.84
N ARG A 4 6.61 17.87 -19.17
CA ARG A 4 6.19 17.82 -17.78
C ARG A 4 7.32 18.31 -16.91
N LYS A 5 7.21 19.53 -16.40
CA LYS A 5 8.07 19.97 -15.32
C LYS A 5 7.55 19.32 -14.04
N LEU A 6 8.40 18.58 -13.37
CA LEU A 6 8.08 17.97 -12.09
C LEU A 6 8.56 18.85 -10.95
N GLY A 7 7.69 19.13 -10.00
CA GLY A 7 8.03 19.76 -8.74
C GLY A 7 7.84 18.80 -7.59
N PHE A 8 8.52 19.02 -6.50
CA PHE A 8 8.41 18.22 -5.29
C PHE A 8 7.55 18.93 -4.25
N VAL A 9 6.62 18.20 -3.66
CA VAL A 9 5.84 18.66 -2.53
C VAL A 9 6.15 17.76 -1.35
N SER A 10 6.59 18.36 -0.25
CA SER A 10 6.82 17.67 1.01
C SER A 10 5.87 18.22 2.06
N PHE A 11 5.36 17.38 2.92
CA PHE A 11 4.54 17.83 4.04
C PHE A 11 4.93 17.14 5.35
N GLU A 12 4.67 17.88 6.44
CA GLU A 12 4.95 17.49 7.81
C GLU A 12 4.11 16.28 8.24
N PRO A 13 4.43 15.62 9.38
CA PRO A 13 3.65 14.53 9.92
C PRO A 13 2.16 14.87 10.03
N LEU A 14 1.30 13.96 9.57
CA LEU A 14 -0.14 14.18 9.57
C LEU A 14 -0.75 14.23 10.97
N ASN A 15 -0.24 13.42 11.90
CA ASN A 15 -0.62 13.45 13.31
C ASN A 15 0.38 12.64 14.16
N ASP A 16 0.25 12.72 15.49
CA ASP A 16 1.16 12.06 16.43
C ASP A 16 1.17 10.53 16.31
N LYS A 17 0.10 9.95 15.79
CA LYS A 17 -0.08 8.51 15.64
C LYS A 17 0.45 7.99 14.32
N PHE A 18 0.37 8.81 13.27
CA PHE A 18 0.80 8.48 11.91
C PHE A 18 1.75 9.56 11.42
N ARG A 19 3.03 9.26 11.40
CA ARG A 19 4.04 10.19 10.92
C ARG A 19 4.11 10.14 9.39
N GLY A 20 3.15 10.79 8.75
CA GLY A 20 3.10 10.83 7.30
C GLY A 20 4.09 11.80 6.72
N TYR A 21 5.29 11.35 6.42
CA TYR A 21 6.29 12.11 5.68
C TYR A 21 6.23 11.70 4.22
N LEU A 22 5.49 12.42 3.42
CA LEU A 22 5.35 12.08 2.01
C LEU A 22 5.99 13.16 1.15
N SER A 23 6.93 12.76 0.30
CA SER A 23 7.41 13.56 -0.80
C SER A 23 6.65 13.15 -2.05
N MET A 24 6.00 14.10 -2.71
CA MET A 24 5.26 13.85 -3.92
C MET A 24 5.79 14.69 -5.05
N GLU A 25 5.97 14.06 -6.22
CA GLU A 25 6.20 14.80 -7.44
C GLU A 25 4.88 15.34 -7.98
N VAL A 26 4.81 16.66 -8.12
CA VAL A 26 3.65 17.33 -8.69
C VAL A 26 3.93 17.58 -10.16
N ALA A 27 3.06 17.10 -11.04
CA ALA A 27 3.13 17.47 -12.45
C ALA A 27 2.79 18.96 -12.60
N LEU A 28 3.79 19.78 -12.85
CA LEU A 28 3.60 21.21 -13.13
C LEU A 28 2.95 21.36 -14.51
N GLY A 29 1.71 21.76 -14.54
CA GLY A 29 0.89 21.84 -15.76
C GLY A 29 -0.52 21.30 -15.56
N SER A 30 -0.82 20.82 -14.35
CA SER A 30 -2.19 20.62 -13.90
C SER A 30 -2.87 21.99 -13.77
N ASP A 31 -4.15 22.05 -14.12
CA ASP A 31 -4.96 23.27 -14.00
C ASP A 31 -5.23 23.68 -12.53
N GLU A 32 -4.88 22.80 -11.58
CA GLU A 32 -5.07 23.07 -10.16
C GLU A 32 -3.83 23.68 -9.53
N GLU A 33 -4.04 24.60 -8.60
CA GLU A 33 -2.97 25.19 -7.82
C GLU A 33 -2.28 24.14 -6.94
N PRO A 34 -0.94 24.24 -6.75
CA PRO A 34 -0.18 23.29 -5.94
C PRO A 34 -0.72 23.11 -4.52
N GLU A 35 -1.22 24.20 -3.90
CA GLU A 35 -1.79 24.12 -2.54
C GLU A 35 -3.06 23.25 -2.48
N ILE A 36 -3.92 23.37 -3.49
CA ILE A 36 -5.14 22.56 -3.59
C ILE A 36 -4.78 21.08 -3.79
N LEU A 37 -3.81 20.80 -4.66
CA LEU A 37 -3.31 19.45 -4.88
C LEU A 37 -2.71 18.86 -3.61
N LEU A 38 -1.94 19.67 -2.87
CA LEU A 38 -1.36 19.25 -1.60
C LEU A 38 -2.44 18.89 -0.59
N GLN A 39 -3.46 19.71 -0.43
CA GLN A 39 -4.58 19.45 0.49
C GLN A 39 -5.34 18.17 0.11
N LYS A 40 -5.62 17.97 -1.17
CA LYS A 40 -6.27 16.76 -1.66
C LYS A 40 -5.43 15.53 -1.39
N SER A 41 -4.14 15.59 -1.65
CA SER A 41 -3.21 14.48 -1.43
C SER A 41 -3.09 14.12 0.04
N ILE A 42 -3.03 15.12 0.92
CA ILE A 42 -2.99 14.89 2.38
C ILE A 42 -4.24 14.15 2.84
N LYS A 43 -5.42 14.58 2.38
CA LYS A 43 -6.69 13.91 2.73
C LYS A 43 -6.74 12.47 2.25
N ILE A 44 -6.34 12.22 1.02
CA ILE A 44 -6.30 10.88 0.43
C ILE A 44 -5.33 9.99 1.24
N TYR A 45 -4.13 10.49 1.47
CA TYR A 45 -3.09 9.77 2.19
C TYR A 45 -3.50 9.47 3.64
N GLU A 46 -4.00 10.47 4.36
CA GLU A 46 -4.46 10.33 5.75
C GLU A 46 -5.58 9.30 5.87
N LYS A 47 -6.58 9.37 5.00
CA LYS A 47 -7.68 8.42 4.95
C LYS A 47 -7.17 7.00 4.68
N THR A 48 -6.23 6.86 3.76
CA THR A 48 -5.65 5.58 3.38
C THR A 48 -4.78 5.01 4.50
N LEU A 49 -3.99 5.85 5.18
CA LEU A 49 -3.20 5.42 6.35
C LEU A 49 -4.09 4.86 7.45
N LYS A 50 -5.25 5.47 7.71
CA LYS A 50 -6.20 4.95 8.69
C LYS A 50 -6.71 3.57 8.33
N LYS A 51 -7.03 3.34 7.05
CA LYS A 51 -7.45 2.02 6.55
C LYS A 51 -6.35 0.99 6.71
N MET A 52 -5.13 1.33 6.31
CA MET A 52 -3.97 0.44 6.43
C MET A 52 -3.67 0.14 7.90
N ALA A 53 -3.72 1.13 8.77
CA ALA A 53 -3.48 0.97 10.20
C ALA A 53 -4.51 0.03 10.84
N SER A 54 -5.77 0.13 10.43
CA SER A 54 -6.83 -0.77 10.90
C SER A 54 -6.55 -2.23 10.50
N ILE A 55 -6.15 -2.46 9.25
CA ILE A 55 -5.79 -3.81 8.78
C ILE A 55 -4.57 -4.34 9.54
N ILE A 56 -3.55 -3.51 9.74
CA ILE A 56 -2.33 -3.89 10.47
C ILE A 56 -2.67 -4.19 11.94
N SER A 57 -3.56 -3.41 12.54
CA SER A 57 -4.04 -3.69 13.90
C SER A 57 -4.68 -5.06 14.02
N ASP A 58 -5.52 -5.44 13.05
CA ASP A 58 -6.13 -6.77 13.00
C ASP A 58 -5.07 -7.87 12.87
N ILE A 59 -4.05 -7.64 12.04
CA ILE A 59 -2.92 -8.57 11.87
C ILE A 59 -2.16 -8.73 13.17
N ASN A 60 -1.86 -7.63 13.85
CA ASN A 60 -1.14 -7.66 15.13
C ASN A 60 -1.95 -8.33 16.23
N ASN A 61 -3.26 -8.13 16.27
CA ASN A 61 -4.16 -8.82 17.20
C ASN A 61 -4.16 -10.34 16.96
N SER A 62 -4.19 -10.77 15.71
CA SER A 62 -4.07 -12.19 15.36
C SER A 62 -2.77 -12.78 15.88
N ARG A 63 -1.65 -12.07 15.68
CA ARG A 63 -0.34 -12.51 16.17
C ARG A 63 -0.29 -12.57 17.69
N ALA A 64 -0.82 -11.58 18.37
CA ALA A 64 -0.89 -11.54 19.84
C ALA A 64 -1.72 -12.69 20.42
N ASN A 65 -2.80 -13.06 19.73
CA ASN A 65 -3.68 -14.16 20.11
C ASN A 65 -3.20 -15.52 19.60
N ARG A 66 -2.05 -15.58 18.93
CA ARG A 66 -1.48 -16.78 18.32
C ARG A 66 -2.42 -17.45 17.30
N THR A 67 -3.25 -16.65 16.64
CA THR A 67 -4.09 -17.11 15.53
C THR A 67 -3.41 -16.85 14.20
N PRO A 68 -3.56 -17.73 13.20
CA PRO A 68 -2.95 -17.49 11.90
C PRO A 68 -3.51 -16.21 11.24
N VAL A 69 -2.63 -15.45 10.61
CA VAL A 69 -3.04 -14.30 9.79
C VAL A 69 -3.53 -14.82 8.45
N SER A 70 -4.70 -14.39 8.02
CA SER A 70 -5.25 -14.76 6.72
C SER A 70 -4.46 -14.13 5.57
N ALA A 71 -4.16 -14.92 4.53
CA ALA A 71 -3.55 -14.39 3.31
C ALA A 71 -4.44 -13.35 2.63
N ARG A 72 -5.76 -13.49 2.71
CA ARG A 72 -6.70 -12.49 2.19
C ARG A 72 -6.59 -11.15 2.90
N LYS A 73 -6.33 -11.15 4.21
CA LYS A 73 -6.11 -9.90 4.98
C LYS A 73 -4.87 -9.17 4.47
N ILE A 74 -3.79 -9.89 4.21
CA ILE A 74 -2.56 -9.34 3.64
C ILE A 74 -2.82 -8.79 2.23
N TRP A 75 -3.57 -9.51 1.41
CA TRP A 75 -3.98 -9.04 0.08
C TRP A 75 -4.76 -7.72 0.18
N GLN A 76 -5.68 -7.60 1.14
CA GLN A 76 -6.46 -6.38 1.36
C GLN A 76 -5.56 -5.18 1.67
N LEU A 77 -4.52 -5.38 2.47
CA LEU A 77 -3.53 -4.34 2.75
C LEU A 77 -2.82 -3.90 1.46
N GLY A 78 -2.34 -4.85 0.67
CA GLY A 78 -1.71 -4.56 -0.63
C GLY A 78 -2.66 -3.83 -1.58
N ASN A 79 -3.94 -4.20 -1.58
CA ASN A 79 -4.95 -3.57 -2.41
C ASN A 79 -5.19 -2.10 -2.03
N VAL A 80 -5.18 -1.79 -0.74
CA VAL A 80 -5.29 -0.39 -0.26
C VAL A 80 -4.12 0.44 -0.75
N ILE A 81 -2.91 -0.12 -0.74
CA ILE A 81 -1.70 0.54 -1.25
C ILE A 81 -1.84 0.83 -2.75
N PHE A 82 -2.32 -0.13 -3.53
CA PHE A 82 -2.53 0.06 -4.97
C PHE A 82 -3.58 1.14 -5.26
N LYS A 83 -4.66 1.16 -4.50
CA LYS A 83 -5.69 2.20 -4.62
C LYS A 83 -5.16 3.59 -4.27
N LEU A 84 -4.29 3.69 -3.28
CA LEU A 84 -3.64 4.96 -2.93
C LEU A 84 -2.86 5.53 -4.12
N ARG A 85 -2.06 4.69 -4.77
CA ARG A 85 -1.31 5.10 -5.96
C ARG A 85 -2.24 5.58 -7.06
N ASP A 86 -3.29 4.81 -7.36
CA ASP A 86 -4.26 5.16 -8.39
C ASP A 86 -4.98 6.48 -8.10
N GLU A 87 -5.41 6.70 -6.87
CA GLU A 87 -6.07 7.94 -6.47
C GLU A 87 -5.15 9.16 -6.60
N LEU A 88 -3.89 9.01 -6.23
CA LEU A 88 -2.91 10.09 -6.35
C LEU A 88 -2.55 10.36 -7.81
N GLU A 89 -2.41 9.34 -8.64
CA GLU A 89 -2.15 9.48 -10.07
C GLU A 89 -3.30 10.20 -10.78
N LYS A 90 -4.54 9.95 -10.39
CA LYS A 90 -5.72 10.62 -10.95
C LYS A 90 -5.72 12.13 -10.73
N ILE A 91 -5.13 12.61 -9.67
CA ILE A 91 -4.99 14.05 -9.41
C ILE A 91 -3.64 14.61 -9.86
N GLY A 92 -2.87 13.82 -10.62
CA GLY A 92 -1.61 14.24 -11.21
C GLY A 92 -0.41 14.17 -10.27
N LEU A 93 -0.47 13.34 -9.24
CA LEU A 93 0.59 13.17 -8.27
C LEU A 93 1.20 11.78 -8.33
N GLU A 94 2.51 11.70 -8.24
CA GLU A 94 3.24 10.46 -8.06
C GLU A 94 3.90 10.47 -6.68
N ILE A 95 3.83 9.33 -5.99
CA ILE A 95 4.54 9.18 -4.73
C ILE A 95 5.95 8.72 -5.02
N ASP A 96 6.92 9.61 -4.75
CA ASP A 96 8.32 9.23 -4.81
C ASP A 96 8.67 8.40 -3.57
N GLY A 97 9.26 7.23 -3.81
CA GLY A 97 9.72 6.35 -2.73
C GLY A 97 8.62 5.84 -1.80
N ILE A 98 7.44 5.50 -2.34
CA ILE A 98 6.34 4.95 -1.53
C ILE A 98 6.78 3.78 -0.65
N TYR A 99 7.67 2.92 -1.17
CA TYR A 99 8.21 1.78 -0.42
C TYR A 99 9.16 2.17 0.70
N ASP A 100 9.66 3.40 0.70
CA ASP A 100 10.51 3.94 1.75
C ASP A 100 9.69 4.67 2.82
N HIS A 101 8.63 5.35 2.41
CA HIS A 101 7.79 6.16 3.31
C HIS A 101 6.73 5.33 4.05
N LEU A 102 6.03 4.44 3.37
CA LEU A 102 4.97 3.64 3.97
C LEU A 102 5.45 2.76 5.14
N PRO A 103 6.58 2.04 5.04
CA PRO A 103 7.05 1.24 6.18
C PRO A 103 7.29 2.08 7.43
N ARG A 104 7.82 3.28 7.26
CA ARG A 104 8.05 4.22 8.37
C ARG A 104 6.74 4.69 8.98
N ASP A 105 5.81 5.14 8.13
CA ASP A 105 4.53 5.68 8.57
C ASP A 105 3.63 4.64 9.23
N LEU A 106 3.74 3.39 8.78
CA LEU A 106 2.98 2.26 9.31
C LEU A 106 3.71 1.49 10.41
N GLU A 107 4.96 1.84 10.69
CA GLU A 107 5.82 1.15 11.66
C GLU A 107 5.96 -0.36 11.38
N VAL A 108 6.17 -0.69 10.12
CA VAL A 108 6.38 -2.07 9.66
C VAL A 108 7.73 -2.20 8.95
N LYS A 109 8.23 -3.43 8.85
CA LYS A 109 9.46 -3.69 8.13
C LYS A 109 9.27 -3.55 6.63
N ARG A 110 10.22 -2.89 5.95
CA ARG A 110 10.19 -2.69 4.51
C ARG A 110 10.08 -4.02 3.74
N LYS A 111 10.88 -5.01 4.10
CA LYS A 111 10.85 -6.32 3.44
C LYS A 111 9.50 -7.01 3.58
N TRP A 112 8.86 -6.88 4.73
CA TRP A 112 7.53 -7.43 4.94
C TRP A 112 6.49 -6.74 4.03
N LEU A 113 6.54 -5.42 3.96
CA LEU A 113 5.62 -4.65 3.10
C LEU A 113 5.84 -4.95 1.61
N GLU A 114 7.09 -5.15 1.18
CA GLU A 114 7.40 -5.59 -0.19
C GLU A 114 6.71 -6.91 -0.54
N LYS A 115 6.71 -7.87 0.37
CA LYS A 115 5.99 -9.15 0.18
C LYS A 115 4.49 -8.96 0.07
N VAL A 116 3.91 -8.07 0.87
CA VAL A 116 2.49 -7.71 0.80
C VAL A 116 2.14 -7.17 -0.59
N ILE A 117 2.96 -6.29 -1.10
CA ILE A 117 2.78 -5.67 -2.40
C ILE A 117 2.93 -6.71 -3.53
N ILE A 118 3.91 -7.60 -3.42
CA ILE A 118 4.11 -8.70 -4.37
C ILE A 118 2.87 -9.59 -4.42
N LEU A 119 2.33 -9.97 -3.28
CA LEU A 119 1.13 -10.80 -3.23
C LEU A 119 -0.02 -10.16 -4.02
N ARG A 120 -0.29 -8.88 -3.78
CA ARG A 120 -1.35 -8.15 -4.49
C ARG A 120 -1.05 -8.00 -5.98
N ARG A 121 0.19 -7.72 -6.33
CA ARG A 121 0.60 -7.52 -7.73
C ARG A 121 0.37 -8.76 -8.59
N TYR A 122 0.74 -9.92 -8.08
CA TYR A 122 0.63 -11.18 -8.82
C TYR A 122 -0.72 -11.87 -8.67
N LEU A 123 -1.56 -11.42 -7.74
CA LEU A 123 -2.94 -11.89 -7.56
C LEU A 123 -3.91 -10.71 -7.68
N PRO A 124 -4.44 -10.46 -8.87
CA PRO A 124 -5.32 -9.31 -9.09
C PRO A 124 -6.71 -9.46 -8.45
N ASP A 125 -7.11 -10.69 -8.12
CA ASP A 125 -8.43 -10.98 -7.54
C ASP A 125 -8.29 -11.77 -6.24
N ILE A 126 -8.85 -11.24 -5.15
CA ILE A 126 -8.85 -11.89 -3.85
C ILE A 126 -9.49 -13.29 -3.87
N LYS A 127 -10.42 -13.52 -4.78
CA LYS A 127 -11.11 -14.82 -4.92
C LYS A 127 -10.16 -15.96 -5.28
N LEU A 128 -9.02 -15.64 -5.87
CA LEU A 128 -7.98 -16.63 -6.18
C LEU A 128 -7.27 -17.15 -4.93
N ILE A 129 -7.46 -16.49 -3.78
CA ILE A 129 -6.88 -16.90 -2.50
C ILE A 129 -7.92 -17.69 -1.71
N PRO A 130 -7.66 -18.96 -1.36
CA PRO A 130 -8.56 -19.70 -0.47
C PRO A 130 -8.75 -18.99 0.87
N GLU A 131 -9.98 -18.97 1.38
CA GLU A 131 -10.30 -18.30 2.65
C GLU A 131 -9.50 -18.86 3.83
N SER A 132 -9.21 -20.16 3.79
CA SER A 132 -8.47 -20.86 4.84
C SER A 132 -6.96 -20.71 4.74
N LEU A 133 -6.45 -20.10 3.66
CA LEU A 133 -5.01 -19.99 3.45
C LEU A 133 -4.41 -18.94 4.41
N SER A 134 -3.38 -19.34 5.16
CA SER A 134 -2.65 -18.44 6.06
C SER A 134 -1.53 -17.71 5.33
N TRP A 135 -1.24 -16.50 5.80
CA TRP A 135 -0.10 -15.72 5.31
C TRP A 135 1.23 -16.43 5.53
N GLY A 136 1.40 -17.13 6.66
CA GLY A 136 2.62 -17.86 6.97
C GLY A 136 3.03 -18.84 5.87
N ARG A 137 2.07 -19.44 5.18
CA ARG A 137 2.33 -20.35 4.07
C ARG A 137 2.72 -19.62 2.78
N CYS A 138 2.42 -18.35 2.67
CA CYS A 138 2.70 -17.53 1.47
C CYS A 138 3.95 -16.66 1.62
N GLU A 139 4.41 -16.43 2.85
CA GLU A 139 5.42 -15.44 3.17
C GLU A 139 6.79 -15.74 2.56
N LYS A 140 7.16 -17.01 2.46
CA LYS A 140 8.35 -17.44 1.75
C LYS A 140 8.01 -17.72 0.29
N SER A 141 8.85 -17.22 -0.64
CA SER A 141 8.63 -17.38 -2.08
C SER A 141 7.26 -16.85 -2.52
N THR A 142 6.90 -15.69 -2.03
CA THR A 142 5.56 -15.10 -2.21
C THR A 142 5.16 -15.00 -3.68
N ARG A 143 6.05 -14.53 -4.55
CA ARG A 143 5.79 -14.40 -5.98
C ARG A 143 5.44 -15.75 -6.62
N ARG A 144 6.24 -16.76 -6.37
CA ARG A 144 6.01 -18.11 -6.92
C ARG A 144 4.67 -18.68 -6.49
N LYS A 145 4.37 -18.55 -5.21
CA LYS A 145 3.09 -19.05 -4.64
C LYS A 145 1.90 -18.29 -5.19
N ALA A 146 2.01 -16.98 -5.34
CA ALA A 146 0.98 -16.15 -5.94
C ALA A 146 0.72 -16.55 -7.41
N GLU A 147 1.77 -16.79 -8.18
CA GLU A 147 1.66 -17.25 -9.57
C GLU A 147 0.97 -18.61 -9.66
N ARG A 148 1.24 -19.54 -8.73
CA ARG A 148 0.58 -20.84 -8.67
C ARG A 148 -0.92 -20.68 -8.36
N LEU A 149 -1.27 -19.86 -7.39
CA LEU A 149 -2.67 -19.58 -7.06
C LEU A 149 -3.42 -18.94 -8.23
N LYS A 150 -2.77 -18.04 -8.94
CA LYS A 150 -3.35 -17.41 -10.13
C LYS A 150 -3.66 -18.42 -11.23
N SER A 151 -2.85 -19.45 -11.34
CA SER A 151 -3.03 -20.55 -12.30
C SER A 151 -3.96 -21.68 -11.78
N GLY A 152 -4.54 -21.52 -10.60
CA GLY A 152 -5.40 -22.54 -9.98
C GLY A 152 -4.66 -23.75 -9.45
N LEU A 153 -3.34 -23.63 -9.23
CA LEU A 153 -2.50 -24.71 -8.72
C LEU A 153 -2.32 -24.61 -7.21
N PRO A 154 -2.06 -25.73 -6.51
CA PRO A 154 -1.69 -25.69 -5.08
C PRO A 154 -0.38 -24.89 -4.90
N ILE A 155 -0.22 -24.27 -3.73
CA ILE A 155 0.99 -23.50 -3.42
C ILE A 155 2.22 -24.38 -3.16
N GLU A 156 2.00 -25.66 -2.93
CA GLU A 156 3.05 -26.65 -2.69
C GLU A 156 3.09 -27.70 -3.78
#